data_ef5344e7d6183dface5dcb2480cb79dd
#
_entry.id   ef5344e7d6183dface5dcb2480cb79dd
#
_cell.length_a   1.000
_cell.length_b   1.000
_cell.length_c   1.000
_cell.angle_alpha   90.00
_cell.angle_beta   90.00
_cell.angle_gamma   90.00
#
_symmetry.space_group_name_H-M   'P 1'
#
loop_
_entity.id
_entity.type
_entity.pdbx_description
1 polymer ?
#
loop_
_entity_poly.entity_id
_entity_poly.type
_entity_poly.pdbx_seq_one_letter_code
_entity_poly.pdbx_strand_id
1 'polypeptide(L)'
;MATRALLSHFFWYLNMARAIFNDPRSKRHVFEMGVASIVAACPKTITSLVEFNSTHGNPALNHGNWSASYRLLSTCKWKLEEMAWVLLDSALEFIGADEPVKIAIDDTLLRKTGRRIRGCAYARDPLSPPFQANLVWGQRVLCVSILVRSSSTSAYRAVPVFFLHVPSVKIPDNVPQEEQEKLVEMQKKSKMSVVARTLVDAIRRHLDDNGMKEKKLVVCADASFANRAFLYEPPGNTATVCRCRNDLRLVRPLREEERVGKKLYGERLPTPHEMYRDEGVAEKQLECGVMHQHANITYKSMEDVRWPTAMRNQPCSIYAIRGQYYRKYGRRQHTQPAYLVMTGNVATLDAAGVASEALLEAYLLRWEIEVGFRDQKNWLGIGKAQVRNDASVKKTPAFMSACYAMLLMASMKAFDDKRT
;
A
#
# COMPACT_ATOMS: atom_id res chain seq x y z
N MET A 1 -12.84 2.13 -31.08
CA MET A 1 -11.53 1.42 -31.01
C MET A 1 -11.00 1.34 -29.58
N ALA A 2 -10.88 2.42 -28.83
CA ALA A 2 -10.30 2.44 -27.47
C ALA A 2 -10.96 1.49 -26.45
N THR A 3 -12.29 1.43 -26.39
CA THR A 3 -13.01 0.51 -25.50
C THR A 3 -12.72 -0.95 -25.80
N ARG A 4 -12.57 -1.31 -27.07
CA ARG A 4 -12.24 -2.68 -27.48
C ARG A 4 -10.83 -3.06 -27.06
N ALA A 5 -9.86 -2.15 -27.19
CA ALA A 5 -8.49 -2.35 -26.73
C ALA A 5 -8.43 -2.53 -25.20
N LEU A 6 -9.11 -1.67 -24.44
CA LEU A 6 -9.22 -1.77 -22.99
C LEU A 6 -9.75 -3.14 -22.55
N LEU A 7 -10.86 -3.60 -23.12
CA LEU A 7 -11.45 -4.88 -22.79
C LEU A 7 -10.51 -6.05 -23.16
N SER A 8 -9.84 -5.97 -24.31
CA SER A 8 -8.87 -7.00 -24.72
C SER A 8 -7.71 -7.14 -23.73
N HIS A 9 -7.13 -6.02 -23.28
CA HIS A 9 -6.08 -6.03 -22.27
C HIS A 9 -6.59 -6.50 -20.91
N PHE A 10 -7.79 -6.06 -20.50
CA PHE A 10 -8.40 -6.53 -19.25
C PHE A 10 -8.63 -8.04 -19.27
N PHE A 11 -9.16 -8.60 -20.35
CA PHE A 11 -9.36 -10.03 -20.51
C PHE A 11 -8.04 -10.80 -20.54
N TRP A 12 -6.99 -10.23 -21.08
CA TRP A 12 -5.66 -10.82 -21.05
C TRP A 12 -5.15 -10.98 -19.61
N TYR A 13 -5.18 -9.90 -18.80
CA TYR A 13 -4.80 -9.98 -17.38
C TYR A 13 -5.70 -10.93 -16.59
N LEU A 14 -6.99 -10.92 -16.85
CA LEU A 14 -7.92 -11.82 -16.18
C LEU A 14 -7.66 -13.28 -16.53
N ASN A 15 -7.24 -13.57 -17.77
CA ASN A 15 -6.83 -14.90 -18.19
C ASN A 15 -5.52 -15.36 -17.51
N MET A 16 -4.56 -14.46 -17.31
CA MET A 16 -3.36 -14.77 -16.52
C MET A 16 -3.74 -15.11 -15.06
N ALA A 17 -4.59 -14.31 -14.45
CA ALA A 17 -5.09 -14.56 -13.10
C ALA A 17 -5.87 -15.88 -12.97
N ARG A 18 -6.52 -16.34 -14.04
CA ARG A 18 -7.19 -17.66 -14.08
C ARG A 18 -6.22 -18.84 -13.97
N ALA A 19 -4.94 -18.67 -14.30
CA ALA A 19 -3.96 -19.74 -14.25
C ALA A 19 -3.75 -20.31 -12.84
N ILE A 20 -4.01 -19.52 -11.78
CA ILE A 20 -3.93 -20.00 -10.40
C ILE A 20 -5.03 -21.01 -10.02
N PHE A 21 -6.07 -21.17 -10.85
CA PHE A 21 -7.18 -22.08 -10.61
C PHE A 21 -7.00 -23.37 -11.43
N ASN A 22 -6.99 -24.51 -10.77
CA ASN A 22 -6.80 -25.80 -11.46
C ASN A 22 -8.10 -26.30 -12.15
N ASP A 23 -9.26 -26.06 -11.53
CA ASP A 23 -10.55 -26.54 -12.03
C ASP A 23 -11.12 -25.62 -13.13
N PRO A 24 -11.50 -26.15 -14.31
CA PRO A 24 -12.09 -25.35 -15.40
C PRO A 24 -13.34 -24.58 -15.02
N ARG A 25 -14.18 -25.10 -14.11
CA ARG A 25 -15.38 -24.40 -13.61
C ARG A 25 -14.99 -23.19 -12.79
N SER A 26 -14.00 -23.32 -11.92
CA SER A 26 -13.47 -22.20 -11.14
C SER A 26 -12.86 -21.12 -12.06
N LYS A 27 -12.10 -21.51 -13.09
CA LYS A 27 -11.57 -20.59 -14.11
C LYS A 27 -12.66 -19.78 -14.79
N ARG A 28 -13.79 -20.43 -15.11
CA ARG A 28 -14.94 -19.77 -15.70
C ARG A 28 -15.59 -18.78 -14.72
N HIS A 29 -15.87 -19.20 -13.49
CA HIS A 29 -16.50 -18.32 -12.48
C HIS A 29 -15.63 -17.11 -12.14
N VAL A 30 -14.30 -17.27 -12.08
CA VAL A 30 -13.37 -16.13 -11.90
C VAL A 30 -13.51 -15.14 -13.04
N PHE A 31 -13.58 -15.60 -14.27
CA PHE A 31 -13.74 -14.75 -15.44
C PHE A 31 -15.08 -14.00 -15.41
N GLU A 32 -16.19 -14.72 -15.22
CA GLU A 32 -17.54 -14.14 -15.14
C GLU A 32 -17.66 -13.11 -14.02
N MET A 33 -17.18 -13.45 -12.83
CA MET A 33 -17.19 -12.55 -11.67
C MET A 33 -16.27 -11.34 -11.86
N GLY A 34 -15.11 -11.53 -12.49
CA GLY A 34 -14.17 -10.46 -12.81
C GLY A 34 -14.78 -9.46 -13.80
N VAL A 35 -15.38 -9.94 -14.87
CA VAL A 35 -16.08 -9.09 -15.85
C VAL A 35 -17.25 -8.36 -15.19
N ALA A 36 -18.11 -9.08 -14.48
CA ALA A 36 -19.25 -8.47 -13.80
C ALA A 36 -18.82 -7.41 -12.76
N SER A 37 -17.69 -7.63 -12.06
CA SER A 37 -17.20 -6.67 -11.07
C SER A 37 -16.85 -5.30 -11.69
N ILE A 38 -16.49 -5.26 -12.95
CA ILE A 38 -16.15 -4.02 -13.68
C ILE A 38 -17.35 -3.46 -14.43
N VAL A 39 -18.09 -4.30 -15.15
CA VAL A 39 -19.11 -3.86 -16.10
C VAL A 39 -20.47 -3.61 -15.44
N ALA A 40 -20.82 -4.36 -14.38
CA ALA A 40 -22.13 -4.27 -13.76
C ALA A 40 -22.36 -2.90 -13.08
N ALA A 41 -23.43 -2.22 -13.44
CA ALA A 41 -23.89 -0.98 -12.82
C ALA A 41 -24.79 -1.25 -11.57
N CYS A 42 -24.44 -2.25 -10.77
CA CYS A 42 -25.21 -2.66 -9.59
C CYS A 42 -24.34 -2.65 -8.32
N PRO A 43 -24.93 -2.75 -7.11
CA PRO A 43 -24.17 -2.93 -5.90
C PRO A 43 -23.27 -4.17 -6.00
N LYS A 44 -21.97 -4.01 -5.70
CA LYS A 44 -20.95 -5.06 -5.87
C LYS A 44 -21.02 -6.09 -4.74
N THR A 45 -22.17 -6.76 -4.58
CA THR A 45 -22.34 -7.95 -3.76
C THR A 45 -22.20 -9.19 -4.64
N ILE A 46 -21.86 -10.32 -4.04
CA ILE A 46 -21.73 -11.58 -4.81
C ILE A 46 -23.08 -11.90 -5.49
N THR A 47 -24.20 -11.73 -4.79
CA THR A 47 -25.55 -11.93 -5.31
C THR A 47 -25.79 -11.07 -6.56
N SER A 48 -25.60 -9.76 -6.46
CA SER A 48 -25.87 -8.84 -7.57
C SER A 48 -24.96 -9.09 -8.79
N LEU A 49 -23.72 -9.52 -8.58
CA LEU A 49 -22.83 -9.88 -9.67
C LEU A 49 -23.24 -11.17 -10.37
N VAL A 50 -23.73 -12.16 -9.61
CA VAL A 50 -24.28 -13.41 -10.17
C VAL A 50 -25.57 -13.12 -10.95
N GLU A 51 -26.45 -12.29 -10.41
CA GLU A 51 -27.70 -11.87 -11.04
C GLU A 51 -27.42 -11.09 -12.35
N PHE A 52 -26.46 -10.17 -12.33
CA PHE A 52 -26.01 -9.49 -13.54
C PHE A 52 -25.52 -10.47 -14.60
N ASN A 53 -24.72 -11.46 -14.26
CA ASN A 53 -24.27 -12.49 -15.17
C ASN A 53 -25.41 -13.35 -15.70
N SER A 54 -26.44 -13.60 -14.87
CA SER A 54 -27.63 -14.35 -15.29
C SER A 54 -28.46 -13.65 -16.34
N THR A 55 -28.52 -12.31 -16.26
CA THR A 55 -29.36 -11.50 -17.16
C THR A 55 -28.62 -11.03 -18.41
N HIS A 56 -27.31 -10.78 -18.31
CA HIS A 56 -26.51 -10.17 -19.39
C HIS A 56 -25.39 -11.08 -19.91
N GLY A 57 -25.13 -12.20 -19.24
CA GLY A 57 -24.14 -13.19 -19.65
C GLY A 57 -24.61 -14.07 -20.81
N ASN A 58 -23.72 -14.95 -21.28
CA ASN A 58 -24.09 -15.95 -22.29
C ASN A 58 -25.12 -16.93 -21.68
N PRO A 59 -26.35 -17.02 -22.24
CA PRO A 59 -27.40 -17.91 -21.74
C PRO A 59 -26.98 -19.39 -21.67
N ALA A 60 -26.12 -19.83 -22.62
CA ALA A 60 -25.55 -21.20 -22.62
C ALA A 60 -24.62 -21.46 -21.43
N LEU A 61 -24.15 -20.41 -20.78
CA LEU A 61 -23.27 -20.45 -19.63
C LEU A 61 -24.02 -20.23 -18.32
N ASN A 62 -25.27 -19.84 -18.39
CA ASN A 62 -26.07 -19.48 -17.23
C ASN A 62 -26.74 -20.72 -16.62
N HIS A 63 -26.08 -21.32 -15.65
CA HIS A 63 -26.62 -22.50 -14.96
C HIS A 63 -27.34 -22.19 -13.66
N GLY A 64 -27.70 -20.95 -13.38
CA GLY A 64 -28.47 -20.58 -12.17
C GLY A 64 -27.79 -20.96 -10.84
N ASN A 65 -26.53 -21.40 -10.86
CA ASN A 65 -25.85 -21.94 -9.71
C ASN A 65 -25.17 -20.84 -8.89
N TRP A 66 -25.96 -20.10 -8.16
CA TRP A 66 -25.52 -19.09 -7.21
C TRP A 66 -24.43 -19.61 -6.26
N SER A 67 -24.57 -20.87 -5.83
CA SER A 67 -23.67 -21.46 -4.85
C SER A 67 -22.25 -21.63 -5.38
N ALA A 68 -22.05 -21.73 -6.70
CA ALA A 68 -20.72 -21.88 -7.29
C ALA A 68 -19.85 -20.62 -7.12
N SER A 69 -20.42 -19.43 -7.37
CA SER A 69 -19.74 -18.15 -7.15
C SER A 69 -19.43 -17.89 -5.67
N TYR A 70 -20.34 -18.29 -4.77
CA TYR A 70 -20.04 -18.25 -3.34
C TYR A 70 -18.94 -19.23 -2.95
N ARG A 71 -18.94 -20.46 -3.49
CA ARG A 71 -17.88 -21.45 -3.25
C ARG A 71 -16.53 -20.99 -3.77
N LEU A 72 -16.46 -20.28 -4.90
CA LEU A 72 -15.24 -19.68 -5.41
C LEU A 72 -14.52 -18.83 -4.36
N LEU A 73 -15.28 -18.01 -3.63
CA LEU A 73 -14.74 -17.09 -2.62
C LEU A 73 -14.72 -17.67 -1.19
N SER A 74 -15.31 -18.84 -0.95
CA SER A 74 -15.35 -19.46 0.38
C SER A 74 -14.51 -20.73 0.49
N THR A 75 -14.83 -21.76 -0.26
CA THR A 75 -14.25 -23.09 -0.12
C THR A 75 -13.23 -23.48 -1.18
N CYS A 76 -13.20 -22.77 -2.31
CA CYS A 76 -12.21 -23.01 -3.35
C CYS A 76 -10.79 -22.73 -2.82
N LYS A 77 -9.84 -23.63 -3.13
CA LYS A 77 -8.51 -23.67 -2.51
C LYS A 77 -7.46 -22.69 -3.07
N TRP A 78 -7.85 -21.73 -3.95
CA TRP A 78 -6.91 -20.73 -4.43
C TRP A 78 -6.44 -19.81 -3.29
N LYS A 79 -5.19 -19.33 -3.39
CA LYS A 79 -4.55 -18.50 -2.40
C LYS A 79 -4.49 -17.04 -2.84
N LEU A 80 -4.67 -16.15 -1.88
CA LEU A 80 -4.57 -14.70 -2.12
C LEU A 80 -3.16 -14.29 -2.56
N GLU A 81 -2.16 -14.94 -2.00
CA GLU A 81 -0.76 -14.70 -2.33
C GLU A 81 -0.44 -15.03 -3.79
N GLU A 82 -0.98 -16.13 -4.32
CA GLU A 82 -0.79 -16.52 -5.72
C GLU A 82 -1.35 -15.45 -6.67
N MET A 83 -2.54 -14.90 -6.36
CA MET A 83 -3.13 -13.78 -7.11
C MET A 83 -2.26 -12.53 -7.01
N ALA A 84 -1.75 -12.22 -5.83
CA ALA A 84 -0.92 -11.05 -5.59
C ALA A 84 0.41 -11.11 -6.39
N TRP A 85 1.03 -12.28 -6.48
CA TRP A 85 2.25 -12.46 -7.26
C TRP A 85 2.00 -12.28 -8.76
N VAL A 86 0.92 -12.83 -9.30
CA VAL A 86 0.52 -12.59 -10.70
C VAL A 86 0.32 -11.11 -10.99
N LEU A 87 -0.29 -10.37 -10.06
CA LEU A 87 -0.47 -8.91 -10.21
C LEU A 87 0.85 -8.16 -10.12
N LEU A 88 1.74 -8.54 -9.20
CA LEU A 88 3.06 -7.92 -9.06
C LEU A 88 3.87 -8.12 -10.33
N ASP A 89 3.98 -9.37 -10.82
CA ASP A 89 4.75 -9.70 -12.03
C ASP A 89 4.20 -8.95 -13.25
N SER A 90 2.87 -8.88 -13.39
CA SER A 90 2.23 -8.11 -14.45
C SER A 90 2.51 -6.60 -14.34
N ALA A 91 2.60 -6.05 -13.14
CA ALA A 91 2.88 -4.63 -12.92
C ALA A 91 4.36 -4.30 -13.11
N LEU A 92 5.27 -5.24 -12.86
CA LEU A 92 6.71 -5.08 -13.10
C LEU A 92 7.03 -4.86 -14.59
N GLU A 93 6.18 -5.30 -15.52
CA GLU A 93 6.33 -5.02 -16.96
C GLU A 93 6.30 -3.52 -17.30
N PHE A 94 5.74 -2.68 -16.43
CA PHE A 94 5.70 -1.22 -16.62
C PHE A 94 6.92 -0.49 -16.05
N ILE A 95 7.89 -1.22 -15.47
CA ILE A 95 9.08 -0.63 -14.84
C ILE A 95 10.28 -0.85 -15.73
N GLY A 96 10.93 0.24 -16.13
CA GLY A 96 12.14 0.21 -16.93
C GLY A 96 13.28 -0.60 -16.28
N ALA A 97 14.22 -1.09 -17.08
CA ALA A 97 15.33 -1.93 -16.60
C ALA A 97 16.11 -1.25 -15.47
N ASP A 98 16.39 0.03 -15.58
CA ASP A 98 17.21 0.82 -14.64
C ASP A 98 16.37 1.54 -13.58
N GLU A 99 15.04 1.49 -13.68
CA GLU A 99 14.18 2.15 -12.71
C GLU A 99 14.02 1.30 -11.43
N PRO A 100 14.01 1.92 -10.24
CA PRO A 100 13.71 1.20 -8.99
C PRO A 100 12.24 0.78 -8.95
N VAL A 101 11.98 -0.35 -8.32
CA VAL A 101 10.62 -0.77 -7.98
C VAL A 101 10.14 0.10 -6.81
N LYS A 102 9.13 0.93 -7.04
CA LYS A 102 8.54 1.80 -6.02
C LYS A 102 7.23 1.17 -5.55
N ILE A 103 7.07 0.96 -4.25
CA ILE A 103 5.82 0.49 -3.64
C ILE A 103 5.31 1.47 -2.60
N ALA A 104 3.99 1.66 -2.57
CA ALA A 104 3.31 2.43 -1.54
C ALA A 104 2.52 1.48 -0.64
N ILE A 105 2.59 1.72 0.68
CA ILE A 105 1.89 0.94 1.70
C ILE A 105 0.99 1.86 2.49
N ASP A 106 -0.28 1.49 2.60
CA ASP A 106 -1.25 2.19 3.42
C ASP A 106 -2.37 1.26 3.87
N ASP A 107 -3.15 1.67 4.85
CA ASP A 107 -4.31 0.91 5.29
C ASP A 107 -5.62 1.66 5.06
N THR A 108 -6.68 0.90 4.90
CA THR A 108 -8.01 1.47 4.71
C THR A 108 -9.07 0.70 5.49
N LEU A 109 -10.14 1.41 5.86
CA LEU A 109 -11.29 0.83 6.53
C LEU A 109 -12.43 0.61 5.53
N LEU A 110 -12.90 -0.63 5.41
CA LEU A 110 -14.10 -0.99 4.69
C LEU A 110 -15.27 -1.05 5.67
N ARG A 111 -16.15 -0.07 5.62
CA ARG A 111 -17.34 -0.01 6.51
C ARG A 111 -18.24 -1.21 6.28
N LYS A 112 -18.75 -1.80 7.35
CA LYS A 112 -19.63 -2.95 7.35
C LYS A 112 -20.87 -2.68 8.20
N THR A 113 -22.00 -3.25 7.79
CA THR A 113 -23.26 -3.19 8.56
C THR A 113 -23.52 -4.48 9.34
N GLY A 114 -23.07 -5.63 8.79
CA GLY A 114 -23.26 -6.94 9.40
C GLY A 114 -22.39 -7.15 10.63
N ARG A 115 -23.02 -7.36 11.81
CA ARG A 115 -22.31 -7.57 13.10
C ARG A 115 -21.63 -8.92 13.21
N ARG A 116 -22.01 -9.91 12.39
CA ARG A 116 -21.45 -11.28 12.40
C ARG A 116 -20.33 -11.48 11.37
N ILE A 117 -19.80 -10.39 10.77
CA ILE A 117 -18.67 -10.47 9.84
C ILE A 117 -17.38 -10.66 10.64
N ARG A 118 -16.70 -11.76 10.41
CA ARG A 118 -15.49 -12.13 11.17
C ARG A 118 -14.35 -11.12 10.96
N GLY A 119 -13.62 -10.85 12.04
CA GLY A 119 -12.46 -9.96 12.03
C GLY A 119 -12.79 -8.48 11.84
N CYS A 120 -14.07 -8.09 11.80
CA CYS A 120 -14.48 -6.70 11.90
C CYS A 120 -14.39 -6.21 13.35
N ALA A 121 -14.09 -4.95 13.51
CA ALA A 121 -14.01 -4.27 14.79
C ALA A 121 -14.45 -2.80 14.65
N TYR A 122 -14.71 -2.16 15.78
CA TYR A 122 -14.80 -0.71 15.82
C TYR A 122 -13.42 -0.11 15.64
N ALA A 123 -13.28 0.74 14.67
CA ALA A 123 -12.07 1.52 14.40
C ALA A 123 -12.41 2.99 14.32
N ARG A 124 -11.45 3.83 14.65
CA ARG A 124 -11.63 5.29 14.48
C ARG A 124 -11.87 5.59 13.00
N ASP A 125 -12.90 6.39 12.73
CA ASP A 125 -13.15 6.88 11.38
C ASP A 125 -12.05 7.89 10.99
N PRO A 126 -11.26 7.64 9.94
CA PRO A 126 -10.23 8.56 9.51
C PRO A 126 -10.77 9.93 9.06
N LEU A 127 -12.07 10.01 8.75
CA LEU A 127 -12.76 11.25 8.39
C LEU A 127 -13.35 11.98 9.60
N SER A 128 -13.15 11.48 10.83
CA SER A 128 -13.64 12.13 12.04
C SER A 128 -12.94 13.48 12.28
N PRO A 129 -13.68 14.50 12.75
CA PRO A 129 -13.06 15.75 13.20
C PRO A 129 -11.99 15.51 14.28
N PRO A 130 -10.97 16.38 14.41
CA PRO A 130 -9.86 16.17 15.34
C PRO A 130 -10.28 15.97 16.80
N PHE A 131 -11.38 16.61 17.21
CA PHE A 131 -11.85 16.61 18.61
C PHE A 131 -12.99 15.63 18.89
N GLN A 132 -13.45 14.87 17.90
CA GLN A 132 -14.53 13.91 18.03
C GLN A 132 -14.11 12.56 17.48
N ALA A 133 -14.01 11.56 18.36
CA ALA A 133 -13.71 10.19 17.94
C ALA A 133 -14.98 9.48 17.52
N ASN A 134 -15.27 9.45 16.22
CA ASN A 134 -16.29 8.56 15.67
C ASN A 134 -15.71 7.17 15.47
N LEU A 135 -16.39 6.18 16.00
CA LEU A 135 -16.03 4.78 15.82
C LEU A 135 -16.94 4.15 14.77
N VAL A 136 -16.36 3.53 13.79
CA VAL A 136 -17.05 2.88 12.68
C VAL A 136 -16.78 1.38 12.74
N TRP A 137 -17.84 0.59 12.62
CA TRP A 137 -17.73 -0.86 12.48
C TRP A 137 -17.24 -1.20 11.07
N GLY A 138 -16.12 -1.91 10.98
CA GLY A 138 -15.54 -2.21 9.68
C GLY A 138 -14.42 -3.23 9.70
N GLN A 139 -13.98 -3.53 8.51
CA GLN A 139 -12.87 -4.42 8.19
C GLN A 139 -11.64 -3.58 7.84
N ARG A 140 -10.57 -3.71 8.59
CA ARG A 140 -9.31 -3.03 8.33
C ARG A 140 -8.47 -3.83 7.35
N VAL A 141 -8.00 -3.17 6.30
CA VAL A 141 -7.27 -3.80 5.20
C VAL A 141 -5.96 -3.07 4.97
N LEU A 142 -4.88 -3.84 4.89
CA LEU A 142 -3.58 -3.37 4.43
C LEU A 142 -3.50 -3.51 2.91
N CYS A 143 -3.09 -2.44 2.23
CA CYS A 143 -2.82 -2.44 0.81
C CYS A 143 -1.34 -2.18 0.56
N VAL A 144 -0.74 -2.98 -0.32
CA VAL A 144 0.54 -2.68 -0.96
C VAL A 144 0.27 -2.47 -2.44
N SER A 145 0.64 -1.31 -2.94
CA SER A 145 0.51 -0.96 -4.36
C SER A 145 1.88 -0.70 -4.96
N ILE A 146 2.09 -1.18 -6.17
CA ILE A 146 3.27 -0.82 -6.96
C ILE A 146 2.99 0.49 -7.70
N LEU A 147 3.91 1.42 -7.62
CA LEU A 147 3.83 2.70 -8.31
C LEU A 147 4.43 2.55 -9.71
N VAL A 148 3.58 2.57 -10.71
CA VAL A 148 3.98 2.42 -12.10
C VAL A 148 3.69 3.68 -12.88
N ARG A 149 4.54 3.98 -13.85
CA ARG A 149 4.45 5.17 -14.69
C ARG A 149 3.72 4.84 -15.99
N SER A 150 2.76 5.67 -16.35
CA SER A 150 2.18 5.65 -17.69
C SER A 150 3.16 6.25 -18.67
N SER A 151 3.49 5.56 -19.75
CA SER A 151 4.48 6.01 -20.74
C SER A 151 4.03 7.30 -21.44
N SER A 152 2.75 7.45 -21.73
CA SER A 152 2.21 8.58 -22.48
C SER A 152 2.01 9.86 -21.67
N THR A 153 1.71 9.75 -20.37
CA THR A 153 1.34 10.91 -19.55
C THR A 153 2.36 11.29 -18.51
N SER A 154 3.44 10.54 -18.39
CA SER A 154 4.39 10.62 -17.26
C SER A 154 3.75 10.52 -15.88
N ALA A 155 2.43 10.23 -15.81
CA ALA A 155 1.70 10.11 -14.57
C ALA A 155 1.91 8.74 -13.93
N TYR A 156 2.15 8.76 -12.64
CA TYR A 156 2.19 7.53 -11.85
C TYR A 156 0.78 7.05 -11.50
N ARG A 157 0.64 5.73 -11.34
CA ARG A 157 -0.54 5.06 -10.81
C ARG A 157 -0.15 4.04 -9.76
N ALA A 158 -0.93 3.94 -8.70
CA ALA A 158 -0.76 2.91 -7.68
C ALA A 158 -1.59 1.68 -8.05
N VAL A 159 -0.95 0.65 -8.57
CA VAL A 159 -1.58 -0.64 -8.89
C VAL A 159 -1.58 -1.50 -7.62
N PRO A 160 -2.75 -1.82 -7.01
CA PRO A 160 -2.80 -2.64 -5.80
C PRO A 160 -2.42 -4.08 -6.12
N VAL A 161 -1.38 -4.60 -5.45
CA VAL A 161 -0.92 -5.98 -5.62
C VAL A 161 -1.28 -6.85 -4.42
N PHE A 162 -1.18 -6.33 -3.20
CA PHE A 162 -1.68 -7.01 -2.01
C PHE A 162 -2.81 -6.19 -1.37
N PHE A 163 -3.90 -6.87 -1.06
CA PHE A 163 -5.06 -6.27 -0.39
C PHE A 163 -5.54 -7.23 0.70
N LEU A 164 -4.96 -7.10 1.89
CA LEU A 164 -5.04 -8.07 2.96
C LEU A 164 -5.90 -7.59 4.12
N HIS A 165 -6.86 -8.40 4.54
CA HIS A 165 -7.58 -8.18 5.79
C HIS A 165 -6.65 -8.44 6.98
N VAL A 166 -6.45 -7.43 7.80
CA VAL A 166 -5.65 -7.50 9.03
C VAL A 166 -6.57 -7.29 10.24
N PRO A 167 -7.16 -8.36 10.78
CA PRO A 167 -8.09 -8.26 11.90
C PRO A 167 -7.37 -7.86 13.18
N SER A 168 -8.02 -7.06 14.02
CA SER A 168 -7.56 -6.81 15.38
C SER A 168 -7.79 -8.04 16.25
N VAL A 169 -6.75 -8.56 16.85
CA VAL A 169 -6.84 -9.64 17.84
C VAL A 169 -7.14 -9.03 19.21
N LYS A 170 -8.28 -9.37 19.78
CA LYS A 170 -8.68 -9.00 21.14
C LYS A 170 -8.31 -10.14 22.08
N ILE A 171 -7.77 -9.82 23.23
CA ILE A 171 -7.53 -10.77 24.31
C ILE A 171 -8.68 -10.60 25.32
N PRO A 172 -9.53 -11.60 25.54
CA PRO A 172 -10.56 -11.54 26.57
C PRO A 172 -9.95 -11.54 27.99
N ASP A 173 -10.64 -10.93 28.94
CA ASP A 173 -10.11 -10.76 30.31
C ASP A 173 -9.98 -12.10 31.09
N ASN A 174 -10.78 -13.12 30.74
CA ASN A 174 -10.84 -14.39 31.46
C ASN A 174 -10.38 -15.58 30.61
N VAL A 175 -9.14 -15.52 30.10
CA VAL A 175 -8.55 -16.59 29.29
C VAL A 175 -7.47 -17.30 30.08
N PRO A 176 -7.35 -18.65 30.03
CA PRO A 176 -6.23 -19.38 30.61
C PRO A 176 -4.89 -18.86 30.14
N GLN A 177 -3.88 -18.89 31.01
CA GLN A 177 -2.56 -18.28 30.75
C GLN A 177 -1.91 -18.78 29.43
N GLU A 178 -2.00 -20.08 29.17
CA GLU A 178 -1.45 -20.68 27.94
C GLU A 178 -2.14 -20.15 26.67
N GLU A 179 -3.45 -19.94 26.71
CA GLU A 179 -4.22 -19.38 25.62
C GLU A 179 -3.95 -17.86 25.49
N GLN A 180 -3.78 -17.17 26.61
CA GLN A 180 -3.42 -15.76 26.64
C GLN A 180 -2.08 -15.50 25.95
N GLU A 181 -1.06 -16.33 26.20
CA GLU A 181 0.26 -16.21 25.55
C GLU A 181 0.14 -16.39 24.04
N LYS A 182 -0.62 -17.37 23.55
CA LYS A 182 -0.91 -17.57 22.13
C LYS A 182 -1.61 -16.37 21.52
N LEU A 183 -2.60 -15.82 22.18
CA LEU A 183 -3.34 -14.63 21.72
C LEU A 183 -2.43 -13.39 21.69
N VAL A 184 -1.56 -13.18 22.67
CA VAL A 184 -0.56 -12.11 22.70
C VAL A 184 0.41 -12.23 21.52
N GLU A 185 0.87 -13.44 21.22
CA GLU A 185 1.74 -13.68 20.06
C GLU A 185 1.00 -13.40 18.73
N MET A 186 -0.23 -13.88 18.60
CA MET A 186 -1.09 -13.56 17.46
C MET A 186 -1.33 -12.05 17.31
N GLN A 187 -1.59 -11.34 18.41
CA GLN A 187 -1.75 -9.89 18.42
C GLN A 187 -0.48 -9.17 17.97
N LYS A 188 0.71 -9.62 18.42
CA LYS A 188 1.98 -9.07 17.96
C LYS A 188 2.18 -9.28 16.45
N LYS A 189 1.91 -10.49 15.95
CA LYS A 189 2.04 -10.83 14.51
C LYS A 189 1.00 -10.12 13.63
N SER A 190 -0.18 -9.81 14.17
CA SER A 190 -1.25 -9.12 13.44
C SER A 190 -1.16 -7.59 13.48
N LYS A 191 -0.11 -7.01 14.06
CA LYS A 191 0.13 -5.56 13.98
C LYS A 191 0.35 -5.14 12.53
N MET A 192 -0.29 -4.09 12.10
CA MET A 192 -0.25 -3.58 10.73
C MET A 192 1.19 -3.40 10.22
N SER A 193 2.06 -2.81 11.04
CA SER A 193 3.48 -2.60 10.72
C SER A 193 4.28 -3.90 10.60
N VAL A 194 3.94 -4.95 11.37
CA VAL A 194 4.57 -6.27 11.27
C VAL A 194 4.16 -6.96 9.97
N VAL A 195 2.85 -6.95 9.66
CA VAL A 195 2.33 -7.53 8.42
C VAL A 195 2.90 -6.82 7.21
N ALA A 196 2.93 -5.48 7.23
CA ALA A 196 3.53 -4.68 6.16
C ALA A 196 5.01 -5.02 5.93
N ARG A 197 5.78 -5.16 7.02
CA ARG A 197 7.19 -5.56 6.93
C ARG A 197 7.36 -6.96 6.34
N THR A 198 6.56 -7.92 6.77
CA THR A 198 6.57 -9.28 6.21
C THR A 198 6.32 -9.26 4.70
N LEU A 199 5.43 -8.38 4.22
CA LEU A 199 5.19 -8.22 2.77
C LEU A 199 6.37 -7.59 2.05
N VAL A 200 7.02 -6.58 2.63
CA VAL A 200 8.24 -5.97 2.05
C VAL A 200 9.34 -7.03 1.91
N ASP A 201 9.57 -7.83 2.95
CA ASP A 201 10.55 -8.92 2.94
C ASP A 201 10.20 -10.00 1.89
N ALA A 202 8.90 -10.30 1.74
CA ALA A 202 8.42 -11.25 0.74
C ALA A 202 8.56 -10.72 -0.70
N ILE A 203 8.24 -9.44 -0.93
CA ILE A 203 8.43 -8.79 -2.24
C ILE A 203 9.91 -8.76 -2.61
N ARG A 204 10.80 -8.40 -1.67
CA ARG A 204 12.25 -8.39 -1.94
C ARG A 204 12.74 -9.77 -2.32
N ARG A 205 12.38 -10.82 -1.58
CA ARG A 205 12.72 -12.21 -1.92
C ARG A 205 12.16 -12.61 -3.29
N HIS A 206 10.92 -12.27 -3.60
CA HIS A 206 10.32 -12.55 -4.90
C HIS A 206 11.12 -11.91 -6.05
N LEU A 207 11.55 -10.65 -5.88
CA LEU A 207 12.42 -9.99 -6.86
C LEU A 207 13.78 -10.72 -6.99
N ASP A 208 14.36 -11.13 -5.87
CA ASP A 208 15.66 -11.84 -5.85
C ASP A 208 15.57 -13.20 -6.56
N ASP A 209 14.51 -13.96 -6.26
CA ASP A 209 14.26 -15.30 -6.81
C ASP A 209 13.94 -15.27 -8.31
N ASN A 210 13.42 -14.16 -8.81
CA ASN A 210 13.12 -13.93 -10.22
C ASN A 210 14.24 -13.19 -10.99
N GLY A 211 15.47 -13.23 -10.49
CA GLY A 211 16.65 -12.69 -11.18
C GLY A 211 16.81 -11.18 -11.11
N MET A 212 16.02 -10.49 -10.26
CA MET A 212 16.04 -9.04 -10.09
C MET A 212 16.79 -8.59 -8.83
N LYS A 213 17.87 -9.29 -8.45
CA LYS A 213 18.66 -8.99 -7.23
C LYS A 213 19.19 -7.56 -7.20
N GLU A 214 19.65 -7.06 -8.35
CA GLU A 214 20.21 -5.70 -8.47
C GLU A 214 19.13 -4.61 -8.50
N LYS A 215 17.87 -4.98 -8.71
CA LYS A 215 16.74 -4.07 -8.75
C LYS A 215 16.53 -3.46 -7.35
N LYS A 216 16.55 -2.14 -7.27
CA LYS A 216 16.31 -1.43 -6.00
C LYS A 216 14.82 -1.44 -5.67
N LEU A 217 14.49 -1.60 -4.38
CA LEU A 217 13.12 -1.51 -3.87
C LEU A 217 12.99 -0.24 -3.02
N VAL A 218 12.08 0.64 -3.41
CA VAL A 218 11.73 1.85 -2.66
C VAL A 218 10.35 1.66 -2.04
N VAL A 219 10.28 1.80 -0.72
CA VAL A 219 9.06 1.57 0.07
C VAL A 219 8.59 2.88 0.67
N CYS A 220 7.38 3.31 0.34
CA CYS A 220 6.77 4.52 0.88
C CYS A 220 5.60 4.17 1.79
N ALA A 221 5.56 4.72 3.00
CA ALA A 221 4.47 4.45 3.94
C ALA A 221 4.10 5.68 4.77
N ASP A 222 2.90 5.67 5.38
CA ASP A 222 2.43 6.76 6.24
C ASP A 222 3.04 6.68 7.66
N ALA A 223 2.75 7.67 8.48
CA ALA A 223 3.27 7.83 9.84
C ALA A 223 2.97 6.65 10.78
N SER A 224 1.89 5.92 10.55
CA SER A 224 1.54 4.73 11.33
C SER A 224 2.57 3.60 11.21
N PHE A 225 3.35 3.60 10.13
CA PHE A 225 4.42 2.64 9.86
C PHE A 225 5.79 3.14 10.33
N ALA A 226 5.95 4.39 10.76
CA ALA A 226 7.21 4.93 11.26
C ALA A 226 7.51 4.40 12.67
N ASN A 227 7.81 3.13 12.80
CA ASN A 227 8.10 2.44 14.05
C ASN A 227 9.12 1.31 13.86
N ARG A 228 9.61 0.77 14.98
CA ARG A 228 10.66 -0.25 14.97
C ARG A 228 10.29 -1.51 14.19
N ALA A 229 9.05 -1.98 14.29
CA ALA A 229 8.62 -3.21 13.64
C ALA A 229 8.67 -3.13 12.11
N PHE A 230 8.63 -1.93 11.56
CA PHE A 230 8.69 -1.71 10.13
C PHE A 230 10.05 -1.23 9.63
N LEU A 231 10.70 -0.31 10.34
CA LEU A 231 11.90 0.38 9.87
C LEU A 231 13.21 -0.31 10.23
N TYR A 232 13.23 -1.14 11.29
CA TYR A 232 14.46 -1.74 11.79
C TYR A 232 14.97 -2.85 10.85
N GLU A 233 16.24 -2.77 10.44
CA GLU A 233 16.92 -3.74 9.57
C GLU A 233 16.15 -4.09 8.28
N PRO A 234 15.93 -3.12 7.36
CA PRO A 234 15.27 -3.39 6.10
C PRO A 234 16.04 -4.44 5.28
N PRO A 235 15.38 -5.21 4.41
CA PRO A 235 16.08 -6.16 3.56
C PRO A 235 17.09 -5.47 2.64
N GLY A 236 18.07 -6.22 2.13
CA GLY A 236 19.08 -5.70 1.20
C GLY A 236 18.45 -5.03 -0.03
N ASN A 237 19.16 -4.08 -0.64
CA ASN A 237 18.69 -3.33 -1.81
C ASN A 237 17.30 -2.67 -1.63
N THR A 238 16.95 -2.32 -0.38
CA THR A 238 15.67 -1.71 -0.02
C THR A 238 15.89 -0.41 0.74
N ALA A 239 15.27 0.66 0.26
CA ALA A 239 15.19 1.94 0.96
C ALA A 239 13.73 2.22 1.35
N THR A 240 13.53 2.77 2.55
CA THR A 240 12.18 3.07 3.05
C THR A 240 12.05 4.54 3.39
N VAL A 241 10.95 5.16 3.00
CA VAL A 241 10.59 6.51 3.39
C VAL A 241 9.21 6.51 4.06
N CYS A 242 9.15 7.06 5.27
CA CYS A 242 7.91 7.18 6.02
C CYS A 242 7.71 8.62 6.52
N ARG A 243 6.46 9.04 6.58
CA ARG A 243 6.13 10.23 7.38
C ARG A 243 6.45 9.97 8.84
N CYS A 244 7.03 10.94 9.53
CA CYS A 244 7.36 10.81 10.94
C CYS A 244 6.80 11.98 11.77
N ARG A 245 6.90 11.86 13.07
CA ARG A 245 6.50 12.94 14.00
C ARG A 245 7.53 14.07 13.96
N ASN A 246 7.10 15.25 14.29
CA ASN A 246 7.92 16.45 14.34
C ASN A 246 8.83 16.53 15.58
N ASP A 247 8.57 15.70 16.59
CA ASP A 247 9.23 15.69 17.90
C ASP A 247 10.13 14.46 18.13
N LEU A 248 10.66 13.86 17.06
CA LEU A 248 11.54 12.71 17.18
C LEU A 248 12.80 13.04 17.99
N ARG A 249 13.17 12.13 18.88
CA ARG A 249 14.44 12.21 19.60
C ARG A 249 15.55 11.61 18.76
N LEU A 250 16.37 12.48 18.20
CA LEU A 250 17.48 12.12 17.32
C LEU A 250 18.80 12.32 18.06
N VAL A 251 19.79 11.53 17.68
CA VAL A 251 21.15 11.61 18.21
C VAL A 251 22.15 11.44 17.06
N ARG A 252 23.35 12.03 17.21
CA ARG A 252 24.41 11.77 16.25
C ARG A 252 25.03 10.37 16.44
N PRO A 253 25.69 9.81 15.43
CA PRO A 253 26.50 8.64 15.60
C PRO A 253 27.59 8.87 16.65
N LEU A 254 27.98 7.80 17.34
CA LEU A 254 29.09 7.85 18.28
C LEU A 254 30.41 7.90 17.51
N ARG A 255 31.29 8.84 17.82
CA ARG A 255 32.64 8.89 17.26
C ARG A 255 33.49 7.79 17.87
N GLU A 256 34.52 7.35 17.18
CA GLU A 256 35.39 6.26 17.69
C GLU A 256 36.03 6.59 19.04
N GLU A 257 36.48 7.82 19.21
CA GLU A 257 37.10 8.35 20.43
C GLU A 257 36.14 8.36 21.62
N GLU A 258 34.83 8.39 21.37
CA GLU A 258 33.79 8.44 22.40
C GLU A 258 33.29 7.04 22.80
N ARG A 259 33.80 5.98 22.18
CA ARG A 259 33.42 4.58 22.46
C ARG A 259 33.99 4.10 23.77
N VAL A 260 33.45 4.62 24.86
CA VAL A 260 33.83 4.23 26.24
C VAL A 260 32.70 3.44 26.87
N GLY A 261 32.98 2.21 27.27
CA GLY A 261 32.03 1.34 27.99
C GLY A 261 30.80 0.96 27.13
N LYS A 262 29.59 1.14 27.68
CA LYS A 262 28.30 0.76 27.04
C LYS A 262 27.63 1.90 26.29
N LYS A 263 28.32 3.03 26.07
CA LYS A 263 27.76 4.19 25.34
C LYS A 263 27.53 3.81 23.89
N LEU A 264 26.29 3.96 23.41
CA LEU A 264 25.88 3.59 22.05
C LEU A 264 25.62 4.80 21.15
N TYR A 265 25.40 5.97 21.71
CA TYR A 265 24.95 7.17 21.00
C TYR A 265 25.75 8.39 21.39
N GLY A 266 25.93 9.31 20.45
CA GLY A 266 26.48 10.64 20.66
C GLY A 266 25.47 11.60 21.27
N GLU A 267 25.68 12.88 21.07
CA GLU A 267 24.82 13.96 21.61
C GLU A 267 23.46 13.99 20.95
N ARG A 268 22.50 14.59 21.66
CA ARG A 268 21.17 14.86 21.14
C ARG A 268 21.24 15.89 20.01
N LEU A 269 20.54 15.59 18.94
CA LEU A 269 20.34 16.48 17.80
C LEU A 269 19.00 17.23 17.91
N PRO A 270 18.83 18.33 17.16
CA PRO A 270 17.54 18.99 17.02
C PRO A 270 16.45 18.01 16.57
N THR A 271 15.24 18.23 17.03
CA THR A 271 14.06 17.51 16.50
C THR A 271 13.81 17.94 15.05
N PRO A 272 13.04 17.17 14.25
CA PRO A 272 12.67 17.57 12.90
C PRO A 272 12.03 18.96 12.83
N HIS A 273 11.28 19.35 13.86
CA HIS A 273 10.65 20.67 13.94
C HIS A 273 11.65 21.79 14.26
N GLU A 274 12.57 21.55 15.18
CA GLU A 274 13.66 22.50 15.51
C GLU A 274 14.56 22.70 14.29
N MET A 275 14.96 21.63 13.59
CA MET A 275 15.70 21.73 12.34
C MET A 275 14.95 22.54 11.27
N TYR A 276 13.63 22.34 11.14
CA TYR A 276 12.83 23.09 10.17
C TYR A 276 12.87 24.60 10.45
N ARG A 277 12.87 24.99 11.71
CA ARG A 277 12.87 26.42 12.15
C ARG A 277 14.25 27.04 12.17
N ASP A 278 15.30 26.25 12.21
CA ASP A 278 16.67 26.73 12.30
C ASP A 278 17.08 27.41 10.97
N GLU A 279 17.30 28.70 10.99
CA GLU A 279 17.73 29.49 9.82
C GLU A 279 19.15 29.13 9.36
N GLY A 280 19.97 28.56 10.25
CA GLY A 280 21.33 28.10 9.93
C GLY A 280 21.35 26.83 9.07
N VAL A 281 20.24 26.08 9.00
CA VAL A 281 20.12 24.92 8.13
C VAL A 281 19.69 25.33 6.73
N ALA A 282 20.56 25.08 5.75
CA ALA A 282 20.31 25.45 4.35
C ALA A 282 19.06 24.77 3.77
N GLU A 283 18.23 25.54 3.08
CA GLU A 283 17.14 25.03 2.28
C GLU A 283 17.66 24.46 0.96
N LYS A 284 17.13 23.29 0.60
CA LYS A 284 17.35 22.63 -0.68
C LYS A 284 16.07 22.66 -1.52
N GLN A 285 16.19 22.63 -2.83
CA GLN A 285 15.05 22.57 -3.74
C GLN A 285 15.12 21.30 -4.58
N LEU A 286 13.95 20.71 -4.81
CA LEU A 286 13.77 19.56 -5.67
C LEU A 286 12.64 19.87 -6.65
N GLU A 287 12.93 19.75 -7.93
CA GLU A 287 11.91 19.74 -8.96
C GLU A 287 11.44 18.31 -9.20
N CYS A 288 10.17 18.03 -8.98
CA CYS A 288 9.60 16.71 -9.19
C CYS A 288 8.27 16.78 -9.94
N GLY A 289 8.01 15.77 -10.76
CA GLY A 289 6.74 15.58 -11.43
C GLY A 289 5.74 14.91 -10.50
N VAL A 290 4.82 15.69 -9.92
CA VAL A 290 3.76 15.17 -9.07
C VAL A 290 2.41 15.47 -9.71
N MET A 291 1.54 14.48 -9.83
CA MET A 291 0.13 14.63 -10.27
C MET A 291 -0.04 15.46 -11.57
N HIS A 292 0.76 15.18 -12.59
CA HIS A 292 0.78 15.89 -13.89
C HIS A 292 1.30 17.34 -13.85
N GLN A 293 1.89 17.78 -12.76
CA GLN A 293 2.48 19.11 -12.63
C GLN A 293 3.93 19.00 -12.15
N HIS A 294 4.78 19.90 -12.64
CA HIS A 294 6.09 20.13 -12.04
C HIS A 294 5.90 20.91 -10.74
N ALA A 295 6.32 20.32 -9.63
CA ALA A 295 6.29 20.97 -8.33
C ALA A 295 7.71 21.21 -7.83
N ASN A 296 8.00 22.44 -7.48
CA ASN A 296 9.21 22.80 -6.76
C ASN A 296 8.99 22.60 -5.26
N ILE A 297 9.72 21.65 -4.68
CA ILE A 297 9.64 21.32 -3.27
C ILE A 297 10.86 21.90 -2.57
N THR A 298 10.61 22.72 -1.56
CA THR A 298 11.65 23.22 -0.66
C THR A 298 11.72 22.35 0.57
N TYR A 299 12.91 21.89 0.95
CA TYR A 299 13.10 21.05 2.12
C TYR A 299 14.42 21.34 2.83
N LYS A 300 14.50 20.94 4.09
CA LYS A 300 15.75 20.86 4.87
C LYS A 300 16.02 19.41 5.21
N SER A 301 17.29 19.03 5.36
CA SER A 301 17.66 17.64 5.69
C SER A 301 18.71 17.57 6.79
N MET A 302 18.65 16.50 7.56
CA MET A 302 19.67 16.03 8.48
C MET A 302 20.01 14.59 8.11
N GLU A 303 21.26 14.33 7.81
CA GLU A 303 21.73 13.04 7.30
C GLU A 303 22.57 12.33 8.35
N ASP A 304 22.72 11.02 8.21
CA ASP A 304 23.50 10.15 9.12
C ASP A 304 23.13 10.31 10.60
N VAL A 305 21.88 10.51 10.91
CA VAL A 305 21.37 10.57 12.27
C VAL A 305 20.96 9.19 12.79
N ARG A 306 20.78 9.08 14.09
CA ARG A 306 20.27 7.87 14.74
C ARG A 306 18.94 8.16 15.41
N TRP A 307 17.99 7.26 15.20
CA TRP A 307 16.70 7.27 15.88
C TRP A 307 16.59 6.05 16.82
N PRO A 308 17.08 6.15 18.09
CA PRO A 308 17.27 5.01 18.98
C PRO A 308 16.02 4.16 19.21
N THR A 309 14.84 4.80 19.33
CA THR A 309 13.59 4.10 19.65
C THR A 309 13.07 3.23 18.51
N ALA A 310 13.31 3.61 17.27
CA ALA A 310 12.85 2.86 16.11
C ALA A 310 13.95 2.08 15.40
N MET A 311 15.15 2.64 15.28
CA MET A 311 16.19 2.07 14.42
C MET A 311 17.48 1.71 15.17
N ARG A 312 17.50 1.87 16.49
CA ARG A 312 18.71 1.68 17.31
C ARG A 312 19.89 2.51 16.76
N ASN A 313 21.00 1.86 16.47
CA ASN A 313 22.22 2.51 15.94
C ASN A 313 22.28 2.51 14.39
N GLN A 314 21.20 2.11 13.71
CA GLN A 314 21.16 2.18 12.24
C GLN A 314 21.04 3.63 11.77
N PRO A 315 21.75 3.99 10.70
CA PRO A 315 21.68 5.33 10.14
C PRO A 315 20.31 5.59 9.51
N CYS A 316 19.86 6.82 9.61
CA CYS A 316 18.71 7.35 8.89
C CYS A 316 18.93 8.83 8.54
N SER A 317 18.12 9.32 7.63
CA SER A 317 18.07 10.73 7.26
C SER A 317 16.69 11.29 7.56
N ILE A 318 16.64 12.55 8.00
CA ILE A 318 15.40 13.26 8.30
C ILE A 318 15.25 14.40 7.30
N TYR A 319 14.05 14.53 6.77
CA TYR A 319 13.69 15.58 5.84
C TYR A 319 12.48 16.35 6.37
N ALA A 320 12.55 17.67 6.31
CA ALA A 320 11.45 18.56 6.63
C ALA A 320 11.04 19.32 5.36
N ILE A 321 9.90 18.92 4.79
CA ILE A 321 9.37 19.53 3.57
C ILE A 321 8.54 20.75 3.96
N ARG A 322 8.81 21.88 3.32
CA ARG A 322 8.05 23.11 3.51
C ARG A 322 6.60 22.93 3.05
N GLY A 323 5.67 23.38 3.87
CA GLY A 323 4.27 23.43 3.49
C GLY A 323 4.03 24.35 2.29
N GLN A 324 3.09 24.01 1.46
CA GLN A 324 2.74 24.76 0.26
C GLN A 324 1.50 25.62 0.47
N TYR A 325 1.43 26.75 -0.24
CA TYR A 325 0.24 27.55 -0.30
C TYR A 325 -0.76 26.99 -1.32
N TYR A 326 -2.02 26.93 -0.92
CA TYR A 326 -3.12 26.55 -1.82
C TYR A 326 -4.34 27.44 -1.58
N ARG A 327 -5.24 27.52 -2.55
CA ARG A 327 -6.50 28.24 -2.42
C ARG A 327 -7.64 27.27 -2.13
N LYS A 328 -8.39 27.55 -1.06
CA LYS A 328 -9.62 26.82 -0.73
C LYS A 328 -10.72 27.84 -0.47
N TYR A 329 -11.84 27.72 -1.21
CA TYR A 329 -12.95 28.68 -1.13
C TYR A 329 -12.51 30.15 -1.30
N GLY A 330 -11.61 30.41 -2.26
CA GLY A 330 -11.07 31.74 -2.53
C GLY A 330 -10.04 32.25 -1.53
N ARG A 331 -9.81 31.60 -0.39
CA ARG A 331 -8.85 31.97 0.64
C ARG A 331 -7.52 31.25 0.47
N ARG A 332 -6.42 31.98 0.61
CA ARG A 332 -5.08 31.40 0.63
C ARG A 332 -4.89 30.64 1.95
N GLN A 333 -4.56 29.38 1.86
CA GLN A 333 -4.24 28.51 2.99
C GLN A 333 -2.83 27.97 2.83
N HIS A 334 -2.24 27.50 3.93
CA HIS A 334 -0.90 26.92 3.96
C HIS A 334 -0.97 25.52 4.56
N THR A 335 -0.39 24.54 3.89
CA THR A 335 -0.26 23.20 4.46
C THR A 335 0.81 23.20 5.55
N GLN A 336 0.63 22.38 6.58
CA GLN A 336 1.66 22.17 7.58
C GLN A 336 2.89 21.47 6.95
N PRO A 337 4.11 21.74 7.48
CA PRO A 337 5.29 21.03 7.01
C PRO A 337 5.15 19.52 7.20
N ALA A 338 5.73 18.75 6.29
CA ALA A 338 5.78 17.31 6.39
C ALA A 338 7.19 16.86 6.80
N TYR A 339 7.26 15.97 7.78
CA TYR A 339 8.51 15.41 8.26
C TYR A 339 8.62 13.96 7.81
N LEU A 340 9.76 13.59 7.21
CA LEU A 340 10.01 12.26 6.69
C LEU A 340 11.26 11.68 7.33
N VAL A 341 11.23 10.39 7.58
CA VAL A 341 12.39 9.58 7.92
C VAL A 341 12.69 8.63 6.76
N MET A 342 13.95 8.58 6.35
CA MET A 342 14.45 7.66 5.34
C MET A 342 15.45 6.70 5.98
N THR A 343 15.40 5.42 5.60
CA THR A 343 16.36 4.42 6.08
C THR A 343 17.69 4.55 5.35
N GLY A 344 18.80 4.36 6.08
CA GLY A 344 20.16 4.50 5.58
C GLY A 344 20.73 5.91 5.76
N ASN A 345 22.02 6.06 5.57
CA ASN A 345 22.68 7.36 5.37
C ASN A 345 22.85 7.63 3.86
N VAL A 346 23.28 8.84 3.49
CA VAL A 346 23.47 9.19 2.08
C VAL A 346 24.42 8.20 1.40
N ALA A 347 25.54 7.85 2.01
CA ALA A 347 26.49 6.88 1.47
C ALA A 347 25.87 5.49 1.24
N THR A 348 24.96 5.05 2.14
CA THR A 348 24.27 3.79 2.01
C THR A 348 23.16 3.85 0.94
N LEU A 349 22.49 4.99 0.82
CA LEU A 349 21.49 5.24 -0.23
C LEU A 349 22.16 5.37 -1.60
N ASP A 350 23.29 6.06 -1.69
CA ASP A 350 24.07 6.18 -2.91
C ASP A 350 24.71 4.83 -3.29
N ALA A 351 25.22 4.08 -2.31
CA ALA A 351 25.66 2.69 -2.53
C ALA A 351 24.51 1.76 -2.96
N ALA A 352 23.28 2.06 -2.52
CA ALA A 352 22.09 1.39 -3.02
C ALA A 352 21.64 1.94 -4.39
N GLY A 353 22.26 3.00 -4.91
CA GLY A 353 21.90 3.63 -6.19
C GLY A 353 20.50 4.28 -6.18
N VAL A 354 20.04 4.75 -5.03
CA VAL A 354 18.77 5.46 -4.88
C VAL A 354 19.06 6.83 -4.26
N ALA A 355 19.04 7.87 -5.06
CA ALA A 355 19.22 9.23 -4.58
C ALA A 355 18.10 9.64 -3.61
N SER A 356 18.43 10.49 -2.65
CA SER A 356 17.47 11.02 -1.66
C SER A 356 16.26 11.68 -2.33
N GLU A 357 16.48 12.33 -3.46
CA GLU A 357 15.44 12.96 -4.28
C GLU A 357 14.44 11.95 -4.82
N ALA A 358 14.91 10.78 -5.27
CA ALA A 358 14.03 9.69 -5.74
C ALA A 358 13.14 9.14 -4.62
N LEU A 359 13.62 9.13 -3.38
CA LEU A 359 12.82 8.76 -2.21
C LEU A 359 11.76 9.83 -1.87
N LEU A 360 12.12 11.11 -1.97
CA LEU A 360 11.18 12.23 -1.79
C LEU A 360 10.08 12.17 -2.85
N GLU A 361 10.45 12.01 -4.11
CA GLU A 361 9.50 11.84 -5.21
C GLU A 361 8.56 10.65 -4.95
N ALA A 362 9.12 9.49 -4.61
CA ALA A 362 8.33 8.29 -4.32
C ALA A 362 7.34 8.51 -3.19
N TYR A 363 7.74 9.23 -2.12
CA TYR A 363 6.83 9.55 -1.02
C TYR A 363 5.66 10.44 -1.46
N LEU A 364 5.91 11.42 -2.31
CA LEU A 364 4.86 12.30 -2.83
C LEU A 364 3.87 11.54 -3.72
N LEU A 365 4.38 10.58 -4.50
CA LEU A 365 3.57 9.68 -5.31
C LEU A 365 2.73 8.71 -4.48
N ARG A 366 3.03 8.51 -3.19
CA ARG A 366 2.22 7.69 -2.28
C ARG A 366 0.73 8.07 -2.29
N TRP A 367 0.42 9.35 -2.54
CA TRP A 367 -0.97 9.81 -2.63
C TRP A 367 -1.82 9.03 -3.64
N GLU A 368 -1.22 8.44 -4.66
CA GLU A 368 -1.92 7.62 -5.66
C GLU A 368 -2.61 6.38 -5.04
N ILE A 369 -2.13 5.88 -3.88
CA ILE A 369 -2.82 4.79 -3.17
C ILE A 369 -4.16 5.26 -2.58
N GLU A 370 -4.23 6.51 -2.10
CA GLU A 370 -5.46 7.10 -1.57
C GLU A 370 -6.48 7.36 -2.70
N VAL A 371 -6.00 7.79 -3.87
CA VAL A 371 -6.82 7.86 -5.10
C VAL A 371 -7.36 6.47 -5.45
N GLY A 372 -6.51 5.45 -5.43
CA GLY A 372 -6.91 4.05 -5.65
C GLY A 372 -7.96 3.58 -4.64
N PHE A 373 -7.84 3.92 -3.35
CA PHE A 373 -8.88 3.58 -2.35
C PHE A 373 -10.21 4.28 -2.64
N ARG A 374 -10.18 5.55 -3.02
CA ARG A 374 -11.38 6.30 -3.40
C ARG A 374 -12.08 5.63 -4.59
N ASP A 375 -11.34 5.31 -5.63
CA ASP A 375 -11.88 4.72 -6.86
C ASP A 375 -12.44 3.32 -6.59
N GLN A 376 -11.73 2.47 -5.88
CA GLN A 376 -12.20 1.15 -5.49
C GLN A 376 -13.47 1.20 -4.63
N LYS A 377 -13.58 2.15 -3.71
CA LYS A 377 -14.76 2.29 -2.84
C LYS A 377 -15.96 2.87 -3.57
N ASN A 378 -15.75 3.91 -4.37
CA ASN A 378 -16.83 4.67 -5.00
C ASN A 378 -17.30 4.01 -6.30
N TRP A 379 -16.37 3.58 -7.15
CA TRP A 379 -16.72 3.03 -8.47
C TRP A 379 -16.91 1.52 -8.44
N LEU A 380 -16.02 0.79 -7.79
CA LEU A 380 -16.14 -0.67 -7.71
C LEU A 380 -16.88 -1.17 -6.47
N GLY A 381 -17.26 -0.29 -5.54
CA GLY A 381 -18.02 -0.66 -4.36
C GLY A 381 -17.33 -1.71 -3.50
N ILE A 382 -15.98 -1.73 -3.46
CA ILE A 382 -15.21 -2.64 -2.62
C ILE A 382 -15.67 -2.51 -1.15
N GLY A 383 -15.95 -3.60 -0.49
CA GLY A 383 -16.48 -3.56 0.87
C GLY A 383 -18.00 -3.61 0.98
N LYS A 384 -18.76 -3.46 -0.11
CA LYS A 384 -20.24 -3.58 -0.09
C LYS A 384 -20.70 -5.01 0.23
N ALA A 385 -19.93 -6.03 -0.15
CA ALA A 385 -20.24 -7.41 0.18
C ALA A 385 -20.24 -7.64 1.71
N GLN A 386 -21.33 -8.22 2.24
CA GLN A 386 -21.53 -8.50 3.68
C GLN A 386 -21.35 -9.99 3.97
N VAL A 387 -20.32 -10.60 3.42
CA VAL A 387 -19.98 -12.03 3.59
C VAL A 387 -19.53 -12.33 5.02
N ARG A 388 -19.86 -13.52 5.54
CA ARG A 388 -19.60 -13.91 6.93
C ARG A 388 -18.57 -15.04 7.06
N ASN A 389 -18.42 -15.87 6.03
CA ASN A 389 -17.44 -16.95 6.02
C ASN A 389 -16.03 -16.36 6.10
N ASP A 390 -15.15 -16.94 6.90
CA ASP A 390 -13.80 -16.42 7.19
C ASP A 390 -12.96 -16.27 5.92
N ALA A 391 -13.00 -17.26 5.02
CA ALA A 391 -12.30 -17.18 3.75
C ALA A 391 -12.89 -16.10 2.83
N SER A 392 -14.23 -16.01 2.75
CA SER A 392 -14.92 -15.02 1.92
C SER A 392 -14.66 -13.58 2.40
N VAL A 393 -14.57 -13.37 3.70
CA VAL A 393 -14.24 -12.04 4.28
C VAL A 393 -12.88 -11.55 3.81
N LYS A 394 -11.91 -12.45 3.65
CA LYS A 394 -10.58 -12.14 3.14
C LYS A 394 -10.56 -12.05 1.61
N LYS A 395 -11.13 -13.06 0.93
CA LYS A 395 -11.04 -13.23 -0.52
C LYS A 395 -11.87 -12.24 -1.32
N THR A 396 -13.07 -11.88 -0.85
CA THR A 396 -13.97 -11.01 -1.64
C THR A 396 -13.37 -9.63 -1.89
N PRO A 397 -12.93 -8.86 -0.88
CA PRO A 397 -12.34 -7.55 -1.14
C PRO A 397 -11.01 -7.65 -1.91
N ALA A 398 -10.20 -8.67 -1.66
CA ALA A 398 -8.94 -8.88 -2.38
C ALA A 398 -9.18 -9.19 -3.86
N PHE A 399 -10.17 -10.03 -4.19
CA PHE A 399 -10.55 -10.32 -5.57
C PHE A 399 -11.06 -9.06 -6.29
N MET A 400 -11.89 -8.25 -5.64
CA MET A 400 -12.38 -6.99 -6.23
C MET A 400 -11.23 -5.99 -6.46
N SER A 401 -10.27 -5.92 -5.53
CA SER A 401 -9.07 -5.11 -5.69
C SER A 401 -8.18 -5.62 -6.83
N ALA A 402 -8.06 -6.94 -7.00
CA ALA A 402 -7.36 -7.54 -8.13
C ALA A 402 -8.01 -7.18 -9.48
N CYS A 403 -9.34 -7.19 -9.56
CA CYS A 403 -10.05 -6.74 -10.75
C CYS A 403 -9.78 -5.26 -11.06
N TYR A 404 -9.72 -4.40 -10.03
CA TYR A 404 -9.32 -3.00 -10.21
C TYR A 404 -7.89 -2.87 -10.72
N ALA A 405 -6.95 -3.62 -10.16
CA ALA A 405 -5.55 -3.62 -10.60
C ALA A 405 -5.42 -4.02 -12.08
N MET A 406 -6.10 -5.09 -12.49
CA MET A 406 -6.12 -5.55 -13.87
C MET A 406 -6.75 -4.53 -14.82
N LEU A 407 -7.83 -3.86 -14.41
CA LEU A 407 -8.45 -2.79 -15.19
C LEU A 407 -7.52 -1.58 -15.32
N LEU A 408 -6.84 -1.21 -14.25
CA LEU A 408 -5.90 -0.09 -14.25
C LEU A 408 -4.71 -0.34 -15.18
N MET A 409 -4.10 -1.53 -15.11
CA MET A 409 -3.03 -1.93 -16.01
C MET A 409 -3.52 -2.01 -17.47
N ALA A 410 -4.72 -2.54 -17.70
CA ALA A 410 -5.32 -2.58 -19.01
C ALA A 410 -5.57 -1.18 -19.58
N SER A 411 -5.98 -0.23 -18.76
CA SER A 411 -6.18 1.16 -19.16
C SER A 411 -4.86 1.83 -19.56
N MET A 412 -3.79 1.56 -18.84
CA MET A 412 -2.47 2.06 -19.17
C MET A 412 -2.00 1.54 -20.53
N LYS A 413 -2.15 0.24 -20.80
CA LYS A 413 -1.79 -0.34 -22.11
C LYS A 413 -2.72 0.15 -23.25
N ALA A 414 -4.01 0.34 -22.98
CA ALA A 414 -4.96 0.72 -24.02
C ALA A 414 -4.91 2.19 -24.46
N PHE A 415 -4.48 3.08 -23.55
CA PHE A 415 -4.53 4.53 -23.77
C PHE A 415 -3.16 5.18 -23.89
N ASP A 416 -2.09 4.48 -23.55
CA ASP A 416 -0.72 5.00 -23.62
C ASP A 416 -0.31 5.39 -25.05
N ASP A 417 -0.75 4.63 -26.06
CA ASP A 417 -0.42 4.89 -27.47
C ASP A 417 -1.29 5.98 -28.14
N LYS A 418 -2.26 6.59 -27.46
CA LYS A 418 -3.32 7.40 -28.09
C LYS A 418 -3.60 8.76 -27.48
N ARG A 419 -2.87 9.16 -26.45
CA ARG A 419 -2.93 10.53 -25.94
C ARG A 419 -1.78 11.36 -26.52
N THR A 420 -1.88 11.64 -27.79
CA THR A 420 -1.19 12.77 -28.44
C THR A 420 -2.01 14.03 -28.24
#